data_04d13f946bd03e4f8007664dee93ad50
#
_entry.id   04d13f946bd03e4f8007664dee93ad50
#
_cell.length_a   1.000
_cell.length_b   1.000
_cell.length_c   1.000
_cell.angle_alpha   90.00
_cell.angle_beta   90.00
_cell.angle_gamma   90.00
#
_symmetry.space_group_name_H-M   'P 1'
#
loop_
_entity.id
_entity.type
_entity.pdbx_description
1 polymer ?
#
loop_
_entity_poly.entity_id
_entity_poly.type
_entity_poly.pdbx_seq_one_letter_code
_entity_poly.pdbx_strand_id
1 'polypeptide(L)'
;MLVRSPNLLVSWKGTRLSVKNLEGGKGVLGTPALVELLDRFGEPSPEKEVARGLEGYDRRSVEAAIRHLRGLGFLLPAAQAARKTSHIDAWKQNLASVNYHLAVRNLRYVQGQTAINAFIRRRLSAERQPPRFKRYRRAASSRRLSRAPLSSAATALRRVLEARRTVREFARSAAPFEAFSEVMRGTWGRTGHLEAGVLGRLTTKTSPSAGARHPIECYVLAWNVAALKPGLYHYDVRADELRRLRSGDLRTEAVAAASGQKYVGRAAFLCIMTAVFARTLWKYPTENAYRVVWLDAGHLAQTFCLLATSLGLGPFQTAAIQDSYIEKLIGLDGIKEFPVYLCGAGVPAKKLL
;
A
#
# COMPACT_ATOMS: atom_id res chain seq x y z
N MET A 1 13.20 -32.14 7.00
CA MET A 1 11.99 -32.26 6.16
C MET A 1 11.71 -30.96 5.46
N LEU A 2 11.36 -31.00 4.18
CA LEU A 2 10.91 -29.86 3.38
C LEU A 2 9.43 -29.96 3.10
N VAL A 3 8.80 -28.83 2.84
CA VAL A 3 7.42 -28.71 2.41
C VAL A 3 7.31 -27.61 1.35
N ARG A 4 6.36 -27.74 0.48
CA ARG A 4 6.03 -26.74 -0.55
C ARG A 4 5.59 -25.41 0.10
N SER A 5 6.06 -24.30 -0.44
CA SER A 5 5.58 -22.97 -0.01
C SER A 5 4.06 -22.85 -0.23
N PRO A 6 3.30 -22.33 0.74
CA PRO A 6 1.85 -22.19 0.60
C PRO A 6 1.42 -21.13 -0.42
N ASN A 7 2.33 -20.26 -0.85
CA ASN A 7 2.03 -19.12 -1.72
C ASN A 7 2.63 -19.30 -3.12
N LEU A 8 2.48 -20.48 -3.72
CA LEU A 8 2.86 -20.74 -5.10
C LEU A 8 1.68 -20.54 -6.05
N LEU A 9 1.92 -19.82 -7.13
CA LEU A 9 0.99 -19.66 -8.24
C LEU A 9 1.49 -20.45 -9.46
N VAL A 10 0.65 -21.33 -9.98
CA VAL A 10 0.89 -22.07 -11.21
C VAL A 10 0.07 -21.45 -12.33
N SER A 11 0.70 -21.15 -13.46
CA SER A 11 0.06 -20.53 -14.61
C SER A 11 0.75 -20.95 -15.92
N TRP A 12 0.13 -20.64 -17.06
CA TRP A 12 0.72 -20.86 -18.37
C TRP A 12 1.30 -19.55 -18.92
N LYS A 13 2.50 -19.62 -19.49
CA LYS A 13 3.13 -18.54 -20.23
C LYS A 13 3.41 -19.04 -21.66
N GLY A 14 2.48 -18.80 -22.56
CA GLY A 14 2.45 -19.46 -23.85
C GLY A 14 2.26 -20.96 -23.65
N THR A 15 3.13 -21.79 -24.22
CA THR A 15 3.11 -23.26 -24.10
C THR A 15 3.83 -23.80 -22.87
N ARG A 16 4.52 -22.94 -22.10
CA ARG A 16 5.33 -23.34 -20.95
C ARG A 16 4.57 -23.14 -19.65
N LEU A 17 4.74 -24.09 -18.74
CA LEU A 17 4.27 -23.97 -17.36
C LEU A 17 5.16 -22.94 -16.62
N SER A 18 4.53 -22.04 -15.90
CA SER A 18 5.18 -21.06 -15.03
C SER A 18 4.75 -21.31 -13.59
N VAL A 19 5.70 -21.51 -12.70
CA VAL A 19 5.45 -21.52 -11.25
C VAL A 19 6.13 -20.29 -10.64
N LYS A 20 5.39 -19.52 -9.87
CA LYS A 20 5.85 -18.30 -9.24
C LYS A 20 5.65 -18.37 -7.73
N ASN A 21 6.69 -18.04 -6.96
CA ASN A 21 6.54 -17.79 -5.54
C ASN A 21 6.10 -16.34 -5.35
N LEU A 22 4.89 -16.15 -4.86
CA LEU A 22 4.27 -14.84 -4.73
C LEU A 22 4.97 -13.96 -3.70
N GLU A 23 5.51 -14.52 -2.63
CA GLU A 23 6.23 -13.75 -1.59
C GLU A 23 7.55 -13.17 -2.06
N GLY A 24 8.30 -13.91 -2.87
CA GLY A 24 9.63 -13.49 -3.34
C GLY A 24 9.65 -12.93 -4.75
N GLY A 25 8.52 -12.96 -5.46
CA GLY A 25 8.43 -12.56 -6.87
C GLY A 25 9.24 -13.44 -7.84
N LYS A 26 9.96 -14.44 -7.33
CA LYS A 26 10.78 -15.37 -8.13
C LYS A 26 9.87 -16.36 -8.85
N GLY A 27 10.23 -16.68 -10.10
CA GLY A 27 9.49 -17.63 -10.91
C GLY A 27 10.40 -18.52 -11.72
N VAL A 28 9.93 -19.71 -12.06
CA VAL A 28 10.58 -20.64 -12.96
C VAL A 28 9.63 -21.05 -14.08
N LEU A 29 10.17 -21.26 -15.25
CA LEU A 29 9.47 -21.91 -16.35
C LEU A 29 9.91 -23.38 -16.35
N GLY A 30 8.95 -24.25 -16.43
CA GLY A 30 9.21 -25.68 -16.36
C GLY A 30 8.24 -26.50 -17.19
N THR A 31 8.33 -27.78 -17.02
CA THR A 31 7.46 -28.82 -17.56
C THR A 31 6.48 -29.28 -16.47
N PRO A 32 5.47 -30.10 -16.78
CA PRO A 32 4.60 -30.71 -15.79
C PRO A 32 5.34 -31.42 -14.65
N ALA A 33 6.53 -32.00 -14.93
CA ALA A 33 7.39 -32.60 -13.93
C ALA A 33 7.76 -31.66 -12.75
N LEU A 34 7.81 -30.36 -12.98
CA LEU A 34 8.03 -29.38 -11.90
C LEU A 34 6.86 -29.36 -10.91
N VAL A 35 5.64 -29.47 -11.41
CA VAL A 35 4.44 -29.50 -10.55
C VAL A 35 4.37 -30.82 -9.80
N GLU A 36 4.66 -31.93 -10.47
CA GLU A 36 4.74 -33.26 -9.84
C GLU A 36 5.77 -33.26 -8.70
N LEU A 37 6.99 -32.74 -8.94
CA LEU A 37 8.00 -32.60 -7.91
C LEU A 37 7.51 -31.75 -6.73
N LEU A 38 6.87 -30.62 -6.98
CA LEU A 38 6.33 -29.73 -5.93
C LEU A 38 5.18 -30.39 -5.16
N ASP A 39 4.39 -31.24 -5.81
CA ASP A 39 3.28 -31.96 -5.20
C ASP A 39 3.77 -33.00 -4.20
N ARG A 40 4.90 -33.67 -4.47
CA ARG A 40 5.53 -34.59 -3.51
C ARG A 40 5.96 -33.93 -2.19
N PHE A 41 6.02 -32.59 -2.17
CA PHE A 41 6.26 -31.78 -0.98
C PHE A 41 4.99 -31.09 -0.45
N GLY A 42 3.81 -31.61 -0.77
CA GLY A 42 2.54 -31.16 -0.19
C GLY A 42 2.52 -31.30 1.34
N GLU A 43 3.11 -32.39 1.82
CA GLU A 43 3.36 -32.66 3.24
C GLU A 43 4.87 -32.66 3.53
N PRO A 44 5.27 -32.46 4.81
CA PRO A 44 6.68 -32.46 5.20
C PRO A 44 7.40 -33.76 4.81
N SER A 45 8.26 -33.72 3.84
CA SER A 45 8.93 -34.88 3.25
C SER A 45 10.45 -34.78 3.26
N PRO A 46 11.19 -35.89 3.47
CA PRO A 46 12.63 -35.94 3.34
C PRO A 46 13.09 -35.80 1.88
N GLU A 47 14.04 -34.89 1.60
CA GLU A 47 14.57 -34.65 0.24
C GLU A 47 15.01 -35.95 -0.47
N LYS A 48 15.70 -36.83 0.27
CA LYS A 48 16.26 -38.08 -0.28
C LYS A 48 15.17 -39.10 -0.68
N GLU A 49 14.07 -39.11 0.05
CA GLU A 49 12.93 -40.00 -0.25
C GLU A 49 12.19 -39.54 -1.50
N VAL A 50 11.92 -38.24 -1.59
CA VAL A 50 11.29 -37.65 -2.78
C VAL A 50 12.14 -37.86 -4.01
N ALA A 51 13.47 -37.65 -3.90
CA ALA A 51 14.40 -37.85 -5.01
C ALA A 51 14.50 -39.32 -5.49
N ARG A 52 14.19 -40.30 -4.61
CA ARG A 52 14.14 -41.73 -4.98
C ARG A 52 12.78 -42.15 -5.56
N GLY A 53 11.70 -41.52 -5.10
CA GLY A 53 10.33 -41.92 -5.44
C GLY A 53 9.78 -41.26 -6.71
N LEU A 54 10.54 -40.41 -7.41
CA LEU A 54 10.13 -39.84 -8.69
C LEU A 54 10.61 -40.75 -9.83
N GLU A 55 9.74 -41.67 -10.25
CA GLU A 55 10.00 -42.58 -11.36
C GLU A 55 10.12 -41.85 -12.69
N GLY A 56 11.00 -42.33 -13.57
CA GLY A 56 11.20 -41.75 -14.90
C GLY A 56 12.15 -40.57 -14.95
N TYR A 57 12.71 -40.14 -13.81
CA TYR A 57 13.68 -39.02 -13.75
C TYR A 57 15.01 -39.47 -13.13
N ASP A 58 16.11 -38.93 -13.70
CA ASP A 58 17.43 -39.13 -13.10
C ASP A 58 17.52 -38.51 -11.71
N ARG A 59 17.95 -39.31 -10.74
CA ARG A 59 18.02 -38.92 -9.34
C ARG A 59 18.86 -37.66 -9.10
N ARG A 60 20.02 -37.52 -9.77
CA ARG A 60 20.91 -36.37 -9.63
C ARG A 60 20.25 -35.08 -10.12
N SER A 61 19.47 -35.18 -11.21
CA SER A 61 18.70 -34.08 -11.78
C SER A 61 17.59 -33.66 -10.81
N VAL A 62 16.88 -34.61 -10.18
CA VAL A 62 15.85 -34.32 -9.17
C VAL A 62 16.45 -33.63 -7.94
N GLU A 63 17.58 -34.15 -7.41
CA GLU A 63 18.28 -33.53 -6.28
C GLU A 63 18.77 -32.10 -6.62
N ALA A 64 19.26 -31.87 -7.86
CA ALA A 64 19.61 -30.53 -8.32
C ALA A 64 18.41 -29.58 -8.39
N ALA A 65 17.26 -30.08 -8.91
CA ALA A 65 16.02 -29.30 -8.94
C ALA A 65 15.53 -28.96 -7.53
N ILE A 66 15.55 -29.90 -6.57
CA ILE A 66 15.20 -29.64 -5.17
C ILE A 66 16.07 -28.53 -4.58
N ARG A 67 17.40 -28.60 -4.76
CA ARG A 67 18.31 -27.55 -4.28
C ARG A 67 18.01 -26.19 -4.91
N HIS A 68 17.74 -26.14 -6.21
CA HIS A 68 17.36 -24.93 -6.91
C HIS A 68 16.05 -24.33 -6.40
N LEU A 69 15.00 -25.13 -6.27
CA LEU A 69 13.70 -24.71 -5.77
C LEU A 69 13.76 -24.23 -4.31
N ARG A 70 14.59 -24.86 -3.49
CA ARG A 70 14.88 -24.41 -2.13
C ARG A 70 15.56 -23.04 -2.12
N GLY A 71 16.56 -22.80 -2.97
CA GLY A 71 17.23 -21.51 -3.13
C GLY A 71 16.29 -20.39 -3.62
N LEU A 72 15.21 -20.74 -4.30
CA LEU A 72 14.17 -19.82 -4.75
C LEU A 72 13.03 -19.62 -3.72
N GLY A 73 13.02 -20.41 -2.64
CA GLY A 73 11.99 -20.36 -1.62
C GLY A 73 10.66 -21.06 -2.02
N PHE A 74 10.71 -21.95 -3.02
CA PHE A 74 9.57 -22.81 -3.41
C PHE A 74 9.40 -23.99 -2.45
N LEU A 75 10.50 -24.47 -1.90
CA LEU A 75 10.55 -25.48 -0.86
C LEU A 75 11.16 -24.86 0.40
N LEU A 76 10.51 -25.09 1.53
CA LEU A 76 10.83 -24.50 2.83
C LEU A 76 11.07 -25.60 3.87
N PRO A 77 11.94 -25.38 4.88
CA PRO A 77 11.93 -26.21 6.07
C PRO A 77 10.53 -26.27 6.70
N ALA A 78 10.08 -27.46 7.10
CA ALA A 78 8.72 -27.64 7.64
C ALA A 78 8.41 -26.69 8.82
N ALA A 79 9.37 -26.49 9.74
CA ALA A 79 9.22 -25.55 10.85
C ALA A 79 9.06 -24.08 10.40
N GLN A 80 9.65 -23.71 9.26
CA GLN A 80 9.49 -22.37 8.68
C GLN A 80 8.13 -22.23 8.00
N ALA A 81 7.69 -23.24 7.27
CA ALA A 81 6.39 -23.24 6.60
C ALA A 81 5.22 -23.22 7.58
N ALA A 82 5.33 -23.94 8.69
CA ALA A 82 4.32 -23.97 9.75
C ALA A 82 4.07 -22.57 10.41
N ARG A 83 5.06 -21.66 10.32
CA ARG A 83 4.94 -20.28 10.81
C ARG A 83 4.37 -19.32 9.76
N LYS A 84 4.21 -19.77 8.52
CA LYS A 84 3.72 -18.94 7.43
C LYS A 84 2.23 -19.17 7.24
N THR A 85 1.47 -18.11 7.40
CA THR A 85 0.07 -18.13 7.02
C THR A 85 -0.02 -18.01 5.50
N SER A 86 -0.81 -18.88 4.87
CA SER A 86 -1.15 -18.71 3.46
C SER A 86 -1.92 -17.41 3.26
N HIS A 87 -1.46 -16.55 2.37
CA HIS A 87 -2.22 -15.36 1.97
C HIS A 87 -3.54 -15.76 1.33
N ILE A 88 -3.54 -16.88 0.59
CA ILE A 88 -4.73 -17.41 -0.09
C ILE A 88 -5.81 -17.74 0.93
N ASP A 89 -5.46 -18.45 1.99
CA ASP A 89 -6.42 -18.87 3.02
C ASP A 89 -6.84 -17.67 3.89
N ALA A 90 -5.88 -16.83 4.31
CA ALA A 90 -6.18 -15.64 5.10
C ALA A 90 -7.14 -14.67 4.38
N TRP A 91 -7.09 -14.64 3.07
CA TRP A 91 -7.94 -13.81 2.23
C TRP A 91 -9.10 -14.57 1.58
N LYS A 92 -9.52 -15.69 2.18
CA LYS A 92 -10.66 -16.47 1.74
C LYS A 92 -10.57 -16.86 0.26
N GLN A 93 -9.39 -17.29 -0.18
CA GLN A 93 -9.11 -17.73 -1.55
C GLN A 93 -9.29 -16.65 -2.64
N ASN A 94 -9.23 -15.37 -2.29
CA ASN A 94 -9.23 -14.25 -3.24
C ASN A 94 -7.92 -14.21 -4.04
N LEU A 95 -7.69 -15.15 -4.94
CA LEU A 95 -6.43 -15.33 -5.67
C LEU A 95 -5.99 -14.10 -6.47
N ALA A 96 -6.90 -13.43 -7.14
CA ALA A 96 -6.59 -12.23 -7.90
C ALA A 96 -6.07 -11.10 -7.00
N SER A 97 -6.70 -10.88 -5.84
CA SER A 97 -6.30 -9.89 -4.86
C SER A 97 -4.95 -10.22 -4.23
N VAL A 98 -4.73 -11.50 -3.84
CA VAL A 98 -3.45 -11.97 -3.30
C VAL A 98 -2.33 -11.76 -4.32
N ASN A 99 -2.54 -12.19 -5.56
CA ASN A 99 -1.54 -12.05 -6.62
C ASN A 99 -1.18 -10.59 -6.89
N TYR A 100 -2.18 -9.71 -6.98
CA TYR A 100 -1.94 -8.28 -7.16
C TYR A 100 -1.20 -7.67 -5.98
N HIS A 101 -1.65 -7.94 -4.74
CA HIS A 101 -1.01 -7.46 -3.52
C HIS A 101 0.49 -7.81 -3.49
N LEU A 102 0.81 -9.08 -3.72
CA LEU A 102 2.19 -9.53 -3.69
C LEU A 102 3.04 -9.03 -4.88
N ALA A 103 2.40 -8.80 -6.03
CA ALA A 103 3.10 -8.31 -7.23
C ALA A 103 3.48 -6.83 -7.15
N VAL A 104 2.78 -6.00 -6.38
CA VAL A 104 3.02 -4.55 -6.29
C VAL A 104 3.84 -4.12 -5.08
N ARG A 105 4.23 -5.07 -4.22
CA ARG A 105 5.02 -4.78 -3.01
C ARG A 105 6.49 -4.54 -3.33
N ASN A 106 7.12 -3.69 -2.53
CA ASN A 106 8.57 -3.43 -2.56
C ASN A 106 9.11 -3.10 -3.97
N LEU A 107 8.34 -2.41 -4.78
CA LEU A 107 8.75 -2.01 -6.12
C LEU A 107 9.96 -1.08 -6.06
N ARG A 108 10.87 -1.24 -7.02
CA ARG A 108 12.00 -0.32 -7.19
C ARG A 108 11.57 0.89 -8.00
N TYR A 109 11.74 2.07 -7.45
CA TYR A 109 11.42 3.32 -8.11
C TYR A 109 12.70 4.02 -8.59
N VAL A 110 12.62 4.64 -9.76
CA VAL A 110 13.70 5.49 -10.28
C VAL A 110 13.81 6.72 -9.37
N GLN A 111 15.00 6.96 -8.84
CA GLN A 111 15.25 8.05 -7.89
C GLN A 111 16.22 9.07 -8.44
N GLY A 112 16.06 10.32 -7.97
CA GLY A 112 16.89 11.45 -8.41
C GLY A 112 16.40 12.05 -9.73
N GLN A 113 16.38 13.38 -9.80
CA GLN A 113 15.81 14.11 -10.94
C GLN A 113 16.51 13.79 -12.26
N THR A 114 17.83 13.62 -12.22
CA THR A 114 18.63 13.26 -13.42
C THR A 114 18.23 11.90 -13.99
N ALA A 115 18.09 10.88 -13.12
CA ALA A 115 17.69 9.54 -13.56
C ALA A 115 16.23 9.49 -14.03
N ILE A 116 15.33 10.23 -13.37
CA ILE A 116 13.94 10.39 -13.80
C ILE A 116 13.89 11.04 -15.19
N ASN A 117 14.64 12.13 -15.40
CA ASN A 117 14.68 12.81 -16.68
C ASN A 117 15.23 11.91 -17.79
N ALA A 118 16.29 11.13 -17.51
CA ALA A 118 16.84 10.17 -18.46
C ALA A 118 15.83 9.08 -18.82
N PHE A 119 15.13 8.53 -17.83
CA PHE A 119 14.05 7.57 -18.05
C PHE A 119 12.94 8.15 -18.94
N ILE A 120 12.47 9.36 -18.64
CA ILE A 120 11.41 10.04 -19.44
C ILE A 120 11.88 10.30 -20.86
N ARG A 121 13.11 10.81 -21.07
CA ARG A 121 13.66 11.03 -22.42
C ARG A 121 13.68 9.73 -23.23
N ARG A 122 14.15 8.63 -22.64
CA ARG A 122 14.16 7.32 -23.28
C ARG A 122 12.74 6.87 -23.68
N ARG A 123 11.73 7.11 -22.81
CA ARG A 123 10.33 6.80 -23.14
C ARG A 123 9.83 7.63 -24.32
N LEU A 124 10.09 8.93 -24.32
CA LEU A 124 9.68 9.86 -25.37
C LEU A 124 10.34 9.55 -26.73
N SER A 125 11.58 9.01 -26.73
CA SER A 125 12.21 8.56 -27.98
C SER A 125 11.69 7.22 -28.50
N ALA A 126 11.17 6.36 -27.60
CA ALA A 126 10.67 5.04 -27.97
C ALA A 126 9.20 5.04 -28.40
N GLU A 127 8.38 5.93 -27.85
CA GLU A 127 6.95 5.96 -28.12
C GLU A 127 6.35 7.36 -27.97
N ARG A 128 5.32 7.64 -28.73
CA ARG A 128 4.58 8.90 -28.61
C ARG A 128 3.80 8.94 -27.30
N GLN A 129 3.89 10.05 -26.57
CA GLN A 129 3.12 10.26 -25.37
C GLN A 129 1.61 10.22 -25.70
N PRO A 130 0.79 9.47 -24.94
CA PRO A 130 -0.65 9.46 -25.11
C PRO A 130 -1.26 10.86 -24.95
N PRO A 131 -2.36 11.17 -25.67
CA PRO A 131 -3.02 12.47 -25.55
C PRO A 131 -3.48 12.70 -24.10
N ARG A 132 -3.24 13.92 -23.59
CA ARG A 132 -3.64 14.30 -22.23
C ARG A 132 -5.16 14.40 -22.03
N PHE A 133 -5.89 14.63 -23.12
CA PHE A 133 -7.34 14.81 -23.11
C PHE A 133 -7.99 13.89 -24.10
N LYS A 134 -9.07 13.22 -23.67
CA LYS A 134 -9.92 12.46 -24.59
C LYS A 134 -10.79 13.43 -25.39
N ARG A 135 -10.87 13.25 -26.71
CA ARG A 135 -11.76 14.00 -27.60
C ARG A 135 -12.76 13.02 -28.22
N TYR A 136 -14.02 13.38 -28.16
CA TYR A 136 -15.07 12.67 -28.89
C TYR A 136 -15.23 13.30 -30.27
N ARG A 137 -14.97 12.54 -31.35
CA ARG A 137 -15.08 13.01 -32.73
C ARG A 137 -16.53 13.08 -33.22
N ARG A 138 -17.43 12.30 -32.62
CA ARG A 138 -18.84 12.19 -33.01
C ARG A 138 -19.73 12.44 -31.80
N ALA A 139 -19.76 13.67 -31.32
CA ALA A 139 -20.68 14.09 -30.28
C ALA A 139 -21.96 14.60 -30.95
N ALA A 140 -23.13 14.11 -30.57
CA ALA A 140 -24.40 14.58 -31.09
C ALA A 140 -24.69 16.04 -30.70
N SER A 141 -24.21 16.47 -29.54
CA SER A 141 -24.32 17.84 -29.05
C SER A 141 -23.25 18.15 -28.03
N SER A 142 -23.02 19.43 -27.74
CA SER A 142 -22.17 19.89 -26.63
C SER A 142 -22.82 21.07 -25.95
N ARG A 143 -22.60 21.15 -24.62
CA ARG A 143 -23.05 22.29 -23.80
C ARG A 143 -21.90 22.74 -22.89
N ARG A 144 -21.64 24.03 -22.87
CA ARG A 144 -20.69 24.63 -21.91
C ARG A 144 -21.28 24.62 -20.50
N LEU A 145 -20.43 24.31 -19.52
CA LEU A 145 -20.82 24.40 -18.12
C LEU A 145 -20.97 25.85 -17.68
N SER A 146 -21.95 26.13 -16.85
CA SER A 146 -22.18 27.46 -16.27
C SER A 146 -21.04 27.85 -15.31
N ARG A 147 -20.76 29.16 -15.26
CA ARG A 147 -19.84 29.79 -14.31
C ARG A 147 -20.56 30.77 -13.39
N ALA A 148 -21.75 30.41 -12.97
CA ALA A 148 -22.53 31.22 -12.04
C ALA A 148 -21.76 31.50 -10.74
N PRO A 149 -22.05 32.63 -10.06
CA PRO A 149 -21.48 32.94 -8.75
C PRO A 149 -21.72 31.82 -7.74
N LEU A 150 -20.75 31.59 -6.88
CA LEU A 150 -20.79 30.57 -5.83
C LEU A 150 -21.19 31.22 -4.50
N SER A 151 -21.79 30.44 -3.60
CA SER A 151 -21.94 30.83 -2.19
C SER A 151 -20.57 31.03 -1.53
N SER A 152 -20.53 31.74 -0.41
CA SER A 152 -19.28 31.96 0.35
C SER A 152 -18.60 30.65 0.74
N ALA A 153 -19.34 29.67 1.22
CA ALA A 153 -18.82 28.35 1.57
C ALA A 153 -18.22 27.62 0.37
N ALA A 154 -18.91 27.61 -0.78
CA ALA A 154 -18.41 26.99 -2.01
C ALA A 154 -17.17 27.71 -2.56
N THR A 155 -17.11 29.06 -2.40
CA THR A 155 -15.93 29.87 -2.78
C THR A 155 -14.73 29.53 -1.91
N ALA A 156 -14.92 29.41 -0.58
CA ALA A 156 -13.84 29.02 0.34
C ALA A 156 -13.31 27.63 0.00
N LEU A 157 -14.19 26.65 -0.21
CA LEU A 157 -13.79 25.30 -0.61
C LEU A 157 -13.03 25.30 -1.95
N ARG A 158 -13.52 26.05 -2.95
CA ARG A 158 -12.84 26.20 -4.25
C ARG A 158 -11.42 26.72 -4.09
N ARG A 159 -11.20 27.74 -3.26
CA ARG A 159 -9.86 28.28 -3.00
C ARG A 159 -8.90 27.21 -2.48
N VAL A 160 -9.35 26.38 -1.52
CA VAL A 160 -8.53 25.26 -0.99
C VAL A 160 -8.25 24.21 -2.08
N LEU A 161 -9.26 23.83 -2.86
CA LEU A 161 -9.11 22.88 -3.96
C LEU A 161 -8.10 23.37 -5.01
N GLU A 162 -8.17 24.66 -5.38
CA GLU A 162 -7.28 25.27 -6.36
C GLU A 162 -5.86 25.51 -5.83
N ALA A 163 -5.70 25.79 -4.53
CA ALA A 163 -4.41 26.00 -3.90
C ALA A 163 -3.66 24.71 -3.58
N ARG A 164 -4.37 23.61 -3.33
CA ARG A 164 -3.75 22.32 -2.98
C ARG A 164 -2.69 21.90 -4.02
N ARG A 165 -1.44 21.78 -3.58
CA ARG A 165 -0.31 21.29 -4.38
C ARG A 165 0.48 20.26 -3.57
N THR A 166 1.19 19.36 -4.26
CA THR A 166 2.19 18.52 -3.61
C THR A 166 3.41 19.37 -3.27
N VAL A 167 3.69 19.53 -1.98
CA VAL A 167 4.85 20.28 -1.47
C VAL A 167 6.02 19.34 -1.22
N ARG A 168 7.22 19.75 -1.63
CA ARG A 168 8.48 19.02 -1.41
C ARG A 168 9.57 19.90 -0.80
N GLU A 169 9.27 21.17 -0.60
CA GLU A 169 10.15 22.16 0.03
C GLU A 169 9.48 22.70 1.29
N PHE A 170 10.12 22.47 2.43
CA PHE A 170 9.58 22.78 3.74
C PHE A 170 10.49 23.74 4.49
N ALA A 171 9.90 24.65 5.25
CA ALA A 171 10.58 25.45 6.24
C ALA A 171 11.07 24.58 7.42
N ARG A 172 12.03 25.08 8.18
CA ARG A 172 12.52 24.39 9.37
C ARG A 172 11.61 24.56 10.60
N SER A 173 10.62 25.44 10.55
CA SER A 173 9.67 25.67 11.62
C SER A 173 8.80 24.43 11.89
N ALA A 174 8.48 24.19 13.15
CA ALA A 174 7.60 23.10 13.55
C ALA A 174 6.17 23.34 13.04
N ALA A 175 5.47 22.28 12.65
CA ALA A 175 4.05 22.36 12.38
C ALA A 175 3.29 22.63 13.69
N PRO A 176 2.33 23.57 13.72
CA PRO A 176 1.52 23.82 14.91
C PRO A 176 0.74 22.55 15.33
N PHE A 177 0.71 22.29 16.63
CA PHE A 177 0.03 21.09 17.15
C PHE A 177 -1.47 21.10 16.87
N GLU A 178 -2.09 22.28 16.91
CA GLU A 178 -3.51 22.48 16.62
C GLU A 178 -3.81 22.13 15.14
N ALA A 179 -2.99 22.60 14.21
CA ALA A 179 -3.14 22.28 12.79
C ALA A 179 -2.91 20.79 12.52
N PHE A 180 -1.88 20.21 13.15
CA PHE A 180 -1.64 18.78 13.08
C PHE A 180 -2.83 17.98 13.63
N SER A 181 -3.35 18.34 14.80
CA SER A 181 -4.48 17.68 15.46
C SER A 181 -5.75 17.73 14.61
N GLU A 182 -6.03 18.87 14.00
CA GLU A 182 -7.19 19.03 13.12
C GLU A 182 -7.04 18.21 11.84
N VAL A 183 -5.85 18.15 11.24
CA VAL A 183 -5.58 17.25 10.10
C VAL A 183 -5.82 15.79 10.50
N MET A 184 -5.36 15.35 11.67
CA MET A 184 -5.55 13.98 12.13
C MET A 184 -7.03 13.67 12.36
N ARG A 185 -7.71 14.51 13.14
CA ARG A 185 -9.12 14.35 13.49
C ARG A 185 -10.03 14.46 12.28
N GLY A 186 -9.82 15.46 11.44
CA GLY A 186 -10.62 15.71 10.25
C GLY A 186 -10.42 14.66 9.15
N THR A 187 -9.28 13.95 9.13
CA THR A 187 -9.03 12.89 8.15
C THR A 187 -9.52 11.52 8.65
N TRP A 188 -9.10 11.08 9.82
CA TRP A 188 -9.35 9.71 10.31
C TRP A 188 -10.35 9.64 11.46
N GLY A 189 -10.64 10.75 12.14
CA GLY A 189 -11.53 10.82 13.29
C GLY A 189 -12.98 10.50 12.97
N ARG A 190 -13.75 10.21 14.02
CA ARG A 190 -15.19 9.98 13.92
C ARG A 190 -15.93 11.31 13.84
N THR A 191 -16.98 11.37 13.01
CA THR A 191 -17.94 12.48 12.99
C THR A 191 -19.24 12.13 13.70
N GLY A 192 -19.52 10.86 13.93
CA GLY A 192 -20.76 10.41 14.56
C GLY A 192 -21.03 8.92 14.32
N HIS A 193 -22.30 8.59 14.31
CA HIS A 193 -22.80 7.24 14.11
C HIS A 193 -24.03 7.22 13.21
N LEU A 194 -24.27 6.07 12.59
CA LEU A 194 -25.43 5.77 11.76
C LEU A 194 -26.04 4.45 12.23
N GLU A 195 -27.35 4.42 12.47
CA GLU A 195 -28.07 3.18 12.69
C GLU A 195 -28.28 2.45 11.36
N ALA A 196 -27.90 1.19 11.29
CA ALA A 196 -27.85 0.42 10.04
C ALA A 196 -28.58 -0.93 10.13
N GLY A 197 -29.70 -0.98 10.81
CA GLY A 197 -30.55 -2.16 10.96
C GLY A 197 -29.76 -3.34 11.56
N VAL A 198 -29.74 -4.47 10.86
CA VAL A 198 -29.04 -5.70 11.31
C VAL A 198 -27.54 -5.54 11.52
N LEU A 199 -26.93 -4.49 10.97
CA LEU A 199 -25.50 -4.18 11.18
C LEU A 199 -25.24 -3.38 12.47
N GLY A 200 -26.32 -2.96 13.16
CA GLY A 200 -26.24 -2.14 14.36
C GLY A 200 -25.69 -0.75 14.07
N ARG A 201 -24.98 -0.19 15.04
CA ARG A 201 -24.46 1.17 15.01
C ARG A 201 -23.12 1.25 14.27
N LEU A 202 -23.07 1.94 13.15
CA LEU A 202 -21.89 2.16 12.34
C LEU A 202 -21.26 3.53 12.62
N THR A 203 -19.93 3.59 12.57
CA THR A 203 -19.18 4.86 12.70
C THR A 203 -19.23 5.64 11.40
N THR A 204 -19.47 6.97 11.49
CA THR A 204 -19.31 7.89 10.36
C THR A 204 -18.00 8.67 10.49
N LYS A 205 -17.43 9.03 9.35
CA LYS A 205 -16.22 9.85 9.20
C LYS A 205 -16.43 10.87 8.08
N THR A 206 -15.52 11.83 7.95
CA THR A 206 -15.54 12.84 6.88
C THR A 206 -15.40 12.23 5.49
N SER A 207 -14.55 11.21 5.35
CA SER A 207 -14.37 10.49 4.10
C SER A 207 -15.25 9.26 4.03
N PRO A 208 -15.87 8.97 2.86
CA PRO A 208 -16.69 7.77 2.69
C PRO A 208 -15.83 6.50 2.76
N SER A 209 -16.45 5.43 3.24
CA SER A 209 -15.90 4.08 3.18
C SER A 209 -16.99 3.11 2.80
N ALA A 210 -16.68 2.14 1.95
CA ALA A 210 -17.66 1.17 1.50
C ALA A 210 -18.27 0.40 2.68
N GLY A 211 -19.59 0.53 2.80
CA GLY A 211 -20.35 -0.08 3.88
C GLY A 211 -19.95 0.40 5.27
N ALA A 212 -19.32 1.57 5.39
CA ALA A 212 -18.78 2.13 6.63
C ALA A 212 -17.83 1.16 7.37
N ARG A 213 -17.01 0.40 6.63
CA ARG A 213 -16.07 -0.58 7.21
C ARG A 213 -14.79 0.05 7.73
N HIS A 214 -14.38 1.20 7.19
CA HIS A 214 -13.19 1.97 7.59
C HIS A 214 -11.95 1.08 7.82
N PRO A 215 -11.46 0.37 6.77
CA PRO A 215 -10.36 -0.56 6.91
C PRO A 215 -9.03 0.13 7.20
N ILE A 216 -8.92 1.44 6.94
CA ILE A 216 -7.66 2.17 6.98
C ILE A 216 -7.36 2.67 8.40
N GLU A 217 -6.23 2.21 8.93
CA GLU A 217 -5.59 2.72 10.14
C GLU A 217 -4.56 3.81 9.81
N CYS A 218 -4.14 4.58 10.79
CA CYS A 218 -3.14 5.63 10.64
C CYS A 218 -2.04 5.51 11.69
N TYR A 219 -0.82 5.30 11.24
CA TYR A 219 0.39 5.43 12.05
C TYR A 219 1.11 6.71 11.66
N VAL A 220 1.67 7.41 12.65
CA VAL A 220 2.32 8.71 12.44
C VAL A 220 3.76 8.66 12.89
N LEU A 221 4.68 8.93 11.99
CA LEU A 221 6.05 9.30 12.31
C LEU A 221 6.09 10.84 12.44
N ALA A 222 6.23 11.36 13.65
CA ALA A 222 6.33 12.79 13.92
C ALA A 222 7.73 13.13 14.42
N TRP A 223 8.33 14.20 13.90
CA TRP A 223 9.66 14.67 14.32
C TRP A 223 9.77 16.19 14.45
N ASN A 224 8.85 16.96 13.85
CA ASN A 224 8.87 18.41 13.88
C ASN A 224 7.45 19.01 14.01
N VAL A 225 6.68 18.50 14.97
CA VAL A 225 5.37 19.01 15.39
C VAL A 225 5.52 19.67 16.75
N ALA A 226 5.07 20.91 16.90
CA ALA A 226 5.15 21.63 18.16
C ALA A 226 4.42 20.86 19.29
N ALA A 227 4.97 20.88 20.49
CA ALA A 227 4.42 20.22 21.68
C ALA A 227 4.23 18.68 21.57
N LEU A 228 4.62 18.06 20.45
CA LEU A 228 4.60 16.60 20.31
C LEU A 228 6.02 16.04 20.34
N LYS A 229 6.30 15.13 21.28
CA LYS A 229 7.61 14.46 21.34
C LYS A 229 7.86 13.64 20.07
N PRO A 230 9.07 13.64 19.51
CA PRO A 230 9.39 12.82 18.35
C PRO A 230 9.14 11.32 18.58
N GLY A 231 8.56 10.63 17.58
CA GLY A 231 8.26 9.21 17.71
C GLY A 231 7.35 8.66 16.63
N LEU A 232 7.08 7.35 16.77
CA LEU A 232 6.05 6.62 16.05
C LEU A 232 4.80 6.53 16.93
N TYR A 233 3.67 6.86 16.37
CA TYR A 233 2.37 6.84 17.02
C TYR A 233 1.35 6.05 16.22
N HIS A 234 0.36 5.46 16.90
CA HIS A 234 -0.90 5.01 16.31
C HIS A 234 -2.00 6.00 16.71
N TYR A 235 -2.82 6.42 15.75
CA TYR A 235 -3.98 7.24 16.04
C TYR A 235 -5.17 6.36 16.44
N ASP A 236 -5.46 6.31 17.73
CA ASP A 236 -6.64 5.62 18.27
C ASP A 236 -7.90 6.46 17.99
N VAL A 237 -8.63 6.09 16.94
CA VAL A 237 -9.85 6.78 16.51
C VAL A 237 -10.96 6.72 17.56
N ARG A 238 -10.98 5.68 18.40
CA ARG A 238 -11.99 5.52 19.45
C ARG A 238 -11.78 6.50 20.60
N ALA A 239 -10.54 6.66 21.02
CA ALA A 239 -10.17 7.55 22.11
C ALA A 239 -9.89 8.99 21.66
N ASP A 240 -9.72 9.22 20.35
CA ASP A 240 -9.21 10.46 19.74
C ASP A 240 -7.82 10.83 20.29
N GLU A 241 -6.92 9.83 20.36
CA GLU A 241 -5.60 9.95 20.99
C GLU A 241 -4.47 9.42 20.09
N LEU A 242 -3.28 9.97 20.29
CA LEU A 242 -2.05 9.42 19.75
C LEU A 242 -1.38 8.51 20.77
N ARG A 243 -1.34 7.21 20.48
CA ARG A 243 -0.63 6.22 21.29
C ARG A 243 0.79 6.06 20.80
N ARG A 244 1.78 6.50 21.60
CA ARG A 244 3.18 6.42 21.22
C ARG A 244 3.68 4.99 21.32
N LEU A 245 4.10 4.42 20.18
CA LEU A 245 4.63 3.07 20.06
C LEU A 245 6.16 3.04 20.20
N ARG A 246 6.84 4.08 19.69
CA ARG A 246 8.30 4.18 19.73
C ARG A 246 8.72 5.64 19.90
N SER A 247 9.71 5.90 20.73
CA SER A 247 10.33 7.22 20.93
C SER A 247 11.49 7.43 19.99
N GLY A 248 11.81 8.71 19.69
CA GLY A 248 12.99 9.12 18.94
C GLY A 248 12.65 9.80 17.61
N ASP A 249 13.64 10.46 17.04
CA ASP A 249 13.53 11.04 15.69
C ASP A 249 13.66 9.91 14.66
N LEU A 250 12.55 9.58 14.02
CA LEU A 250 12.43 8.51 13.02
C LEU A 250 12.36 9.05 11.60
N ARG A 251 12.98 10.20 11.35
CA ARG A 251 13.03 10.88 10.05
C ARG A 251 13.71 10.03 8.97
N THR A 252 14.76 9.32 9.33
CA THR A 252 15.47 8.40 8.42
C THR A 252 14.58 7.23 8.02
N GLU A 253 13.84 6.69 8.99
CA GLU A 253 12.87 5.62 8.77
C GLU A 253 11.72 6.09 7.88
N ALA A 254 11.26 7.33 8.03
CA ALA A 254 10.24 7.92 7.17
C ALA A 254 10.72 8.02 5.71
N VAL A 255 11.97 8.41 5.48
CA VAL A 255 12.58 8.44 4.14
C VAL A 255 12.71 7.03 3.57
N ALA A 256 13.14 6.06 4.35
CA ALA A 256 13.24 4.67 3.94
C ALA A 256 11.88 4.06 3.60
N ALA A 257 10.86 4.29 4.44
CA ALA A 257 9.48 3.88 4.20
C ALA A 257 8.92 4.43 2.87
N ALA A 258 9.29 5.66 2.52
CA ALA A 258 8.93 6.33 1.28
C ALA A 258 9.91 6.06 0.12
N SER A 259 10.51 4.88 0.07
CA SER A 259 11.44 4.45 -0.99
C SER A 259 12.59 5.44 -1.22
N GLY A 260 13.12 6.05 -0.16
CA GLY A 260 14.26 6.96 -0.23
C GLY A 260 13.95 8.39 -0.72
N GLN A 261 12.70 8.80 -0.76
CA GLN A 261 12.28 10.16 -1.15
C GLN A 261 12.72 11.18 -0.10
N LYS A 262 13.87 11.83 -0.32
CA LYS A 262 14.55 12.71 0.65
C LYS A 262 13.70 13.89 1.14
N TYR A 263 12.75 14.40 0.33
CA TYR A 263 11.88 15.50 0.74
C TYR A 263 10.96 15.11 1.91
N VAL A 264 10.64 13.82 2.06
CA VAL A 264 9.83 13.31 3.18
C VAL A 264 10.47 13.67 4.52
N GLY A 265 11.78 13.48 4.66
CA GLY A 265 12.51 13.84 5.87
C GLY A 265 12.60 15.35 6.17
N ARG A 266 12.20 16.21 5.24
CA ARG A 266 12.13 17.67 5.43
C ARG A 266 10.76 18.14 5.89
N ALA A 267 9.72 17.30 5.80
CA ALA A 267 8.38 17.58 6.32
C ALA A 267 8.40 17.61 7.85
N ALA A 268 7.26 17.81 8.48
CA ALA A 268 7.12 17.77 9.93
C ALA A 268 6.70 16.39 10.44
N PHE A 269 5.93 15.66 9.66
CA PHE A 269 5.42 14.33 9.98
C PHE A 269 5.03 13.55 8.72
N LEU A 270 4.93 12.23 8.88
CA LEU A 270 4.48 11.28 7.87
C LEU A 270 3.39 10.38 8.47
N CYS A 271 2.23 10.32 7.83
CA CYS A 271 1.18 9.37 8.13
C CYS A 271 1.31 8.15 7.22
N ILE A 272 1.42 6.98 7.80
CA ILE A 272 1.41 5.69 7.13
C ILE A 272 0.00 5.13 7.23
N MET A 273 -0.68 5.02 6.11
CA MET A 273 -1.97 4.36 6.03
C MET A 273 -1.77 2.87 5.85
N THR A 274 -2.37 2.08 6.73
CA THR A 274 -2.42 0.63 6.64
C THR A 274 -3.84 0.15 6.48
N ALA A 275 -4.05 -1.04 5.96
CA ALA A 275 -5.37 -1.61 5.76
C ALA A 275 -5.55 -2.89 6.58
N VAL A 276 -6.53 -2.90 7.48
CA VAL A 276 -7.05 -4.12 8.12
C VAL A 276 -8.08 -4.73 7.18
N PHE A 277 -7.59 -5.58 6.26
CA PHE A 277 -8.38 -6.06 5.12
C PHE A 277 -9.64 -6.83 5.54
N ALA A 278 -9.57 -7.58 6.62
CA ALA A 278 -10.68 -8.36 7.16
C ALA A 278 -11.96 -7.52 7.39
N ARG A 279 -11.84 -6.22 7.68
CA ARG A 279 -13.01 -5.34 7.89
C ARG A 279 -13.86 -5.19 6.62
N THR A 280 -13.20 -5.03 5.47
CA THR A 280 -13.89 -4.91 4.17
C THR A 280 -14.30 -6.28 3.65
N LEU A 281 -13.40 -7.27 3.73
CA LEU A 281 -13.62 -8.64 3.26
C LEU A 281 -14.78 -9.32 3.98
N TRP A 282 -15.03 -8.99 5.25
CA TRP A 282 -16.17 -9.52 6.00
C TRP A 282 -17.52 -9.20 5.34
N LYS A 283 -17.68 -7.97 4.85
CA LYS A 283 -18.91 -7.53 4.19
C LYS A 283 -18.94 -7.85 2.69
N TYR A 284 -17.78 -7.82 2.05
CA TYR A 284 -17.61 -7.99 0.61
C TYR A 284 -16.61 -9.13 0.33
N PRO A 285 -17.05 -10.42 0.47
CA PRO A 285 -16.15 -11.56 0.36
C PRO A 285 -15.80 -11.91 -1.10
N THR A 286 -15.33 -10.91 -1.85
CA THR A 286 -14.94 -11.02 -3.26
C THR A 286 -13.66 -10.22 -3.51
N GLU A 287 -13.01 -10.45 -4.65
CA GLU A 287 -11.81 -9.73 -5.10
C GLU A 287 -12.00 -8.21 -5.14
N ASN A 288 -13.23 -7.76 -5.36
CA ASN A 288 -13.57 -6.34 -5.38
C ASN A 288 -13.30 -5.64 -4.03
N ALA A 289 -13.30 -6.37 -2.91
CA ALA A 289 -12.96 -5.83 -1.60
C ALA A 289 -11.57 -5.18 -1.58
N TYR A 290 -10.61 -5.75 -2.30
CA TYR A 290 -9.26 -5.19 -2.39
C TYR A 290 -9.22 -3.85 -3.13
N ARG A 291 -9.98 -3.73 -4.22
CA ARG A 291 -10.16 -2.45 -4.94
C ARG A 291 -10.73 -1.37 -4.03
N VAL A 292 -11.72 -1.72 -3.24
CA VAL A 292 -12.39 -0.80 -2.31
C VAL A 292 -11.43 -0.22 -1.27
N VAL A 293 -10.51 -1.01 -0.74
CA VAL A 293 -9.47 -0.54 0.20
C VAL A 293 -8.62 0.59 -0.40
N TRP A 294 -8.23 0.47 -1.66
CA TRP A 294 -7.45 1.51 -2.36
C TRP A 294 -8.26 2.79 -2.59
N LEU A 295 -9.56 2.67 -2.88
CA LEU A 295 -10.46 3.82 -3.00
C LEU A 295 -10.61 4.53 -1.66
N ASP A 296 -10.82 3.80 -0.57
CA ASP A 296 -10.93 4.36 0.78
C ASP A 296 -9.64 5.12 1.17
N ALA A 297 -8.46 4.55 0.89
CA ALA A 297 -7.19 5.22 1.12
C ALA A 297 -7.05 6.51 0.30
N GLY A 298 -7.50 6.50 -0.96
CA GLY A 298 -7.52 7.69 -1.83
C GLY A 298 -8.44 8.80 -1.32
N HIS A 299 -9.62 8.45 -0.79
CA HIS A 299 -10.53 9.41 -0.16
C HIS A 299 -9.88 10.12 1.04
N LEU A 300 -9.29 9.32 1.95
CA LEU A 300 -8.59 9.86 3.13
C LEU A 300 -7.39 10.73 2.73
N ALA A 301 -6.62 10.31 1.73
CA ALA A 301 -5.46 11.05 1.24
C ALA A 301 -5.86 12.42 0.68
N GLN A 302 -6.96 12.51 -0.06
CA GLN A 302 -7.45 13.79 -0.57
C GLN A 302 -7.97 14.67 0.57
N THR A 303 -8.72 14.11 1.53
CA THR A 303 -9.19 14.83 2.72
C THR A 303 -8.02 15.39 3.51
N PHE A 304 -6.97 14.58 3.75
CA PHE A 304 -5.72 15.01 4.37
C PHE A 304 -5.09 16.20 3.64
N CYS A 305 -4.96 16.11 2.32
CA CYS A 305 -4.34 17.18 1.54
C CYS A 305 -5.13 18.49 1.58
N LEU A 306 -6.46 18.42 1.55
CA LEU A 306 -7.31 19.61 1.62
C LEU A 306 -7.24 20.27 3.00
N LEU A 307 -7.34 19.47 4.07
CA LEU A 307 -7.22 19.97 5.45
C LEU A 307 -5.84 20.58 5.71
N ALA A 308 -4.77 19.88 5.36
CA ALA A 308 -3.42 20.43 5.51
C ALA A 308 -3.26 21.76 4.77
N THR A 309 -3.76 21.86 3.52
CA THR A 309 -3.72 23.10 2.74
C THR A 309 -4.52 24.22 3.39
N SER A 310 -5.74 23.93 3.87
CA SER A 310 -6.60 24.95 4.51
C SER A 310 -6.01 25.49 5.82
N LEU A 311 -5.17 24.70 6.49
CA LEU A 311 -4.50 25.01 7.75
C LEU A 311 -3.07 25.57 7.54
N GLY A 312 -2.70 25.90 6.29
CA GLY A 312 -1.40 26.48 5.97
C GLY A 312 -0.23 25.50 5.97
N LEU A 313 -0.50 24.19 6.05
CA LEU A 313 0.52 23.15 5.90
C LEU A 313 0.68 22.73 4.43
N GLY A 314 1.90 22.39 4.04
CA GLY A 314 2.22 21.86 2.72
C GLY A 314 2.07 20.33 2.69
N PRO A 315 1.03 19.78 2.04
CA PRO A 315 0.83 18.34 1.96
C PRO A 315 1.61 17.70 0.83
N PHE A 316 1.92 16.41 1.01
CA PHE A 316 2.28 15.49 -0.06
C PHE A 316 1.66 14.11 0.18
N GLN A 317 1.63 13.30 -0.88
CA GLN A 317 1.23 11.91 -0.81
C GLN A 317 2.07 11.08 -1.78
N THR A 318 2.31 9.81 -1.47
CA THR A 318 3.09 8.92 -2.31
C THR A 318 2.70 7.46 -2.15
N ALA A 319 2.59 6.76 -3.28
CA ALA A 319 2.46 5.31 -3.35
C ALA A 319 3.82 4.61 -3.55
N ALA A 320 4.92 5.35 -3.65
CA ALA A 320 6.26 4.79 -3.70
C ALA A 320 6.69 4.41 -2.27
N ILE A 321 6.29 3.23 -1.83
CA ILE A 321 6.47 2.72 -0.47
C ILE A 321 7.34 1.46 -0.46
N GLN A 322 7.93 1.17 0.68
CA GLN A 322 8.65 -0.07 0.96
C GLN A 322 7.86 -0.89 1.98
N ASP A 323 6.98 -1.74 1.50
CA ASP A 323 6.00 -2.47 2.31
C ASP A 323 6.66 -3.25 3.44
N SER A 324 7.63 -4.13 3.13
CA SER A 324 8.29 -4.96 4.14
C SER A 324 9.10 -4.14 5.16
N TYR A 325 9.60 -2.95 4.77
CA TYR A 325 10.25 -2.05 5.70
C TYR A 325 9.25 -1.44 6.70
N ILE A 326 8.10 -0.99 6.19
CA ILE A 326 7.01 -0.43 7.01
C ILE A 326 6.45 -1.50 7.95
N GLU A 327 6.21 -2.70 7.43
CA GLU A 327 5.72 -3.83 8.22
C GLU A 327 6.65 -4.12 9.41
N LYS A 328 7.95 -4.21 9.16
CA LYS A 328 8.96 -4.39 10.22
C LYS A 328 8.99 -3.22 11.21
N LEU A 329 8.89 -1.98 10.71
CA LEU A 329 8.94 -0.75 11.52
C LEU A 329 7.78 -0.68 12.53
N ILE A 330 6.60 -1.09 12.10
CA ILE A 330 5.34 -1.00 12.87
C ILE A 330 5.02 -2.32 13.59
N GLY A 331 5.54 -3.44 13.12
CA GLY A 331 5.25 -4.78 13.64
C GLY A 331 4.04 -5.44 12.99
N LEU A 332 3.82 -5.20 11.69
CA LEU A 332 2.72 -5.79 10.92
C LEU A 332 3.12 -7.12 10.29
N ASP A 333 2.14 -7.98 10.00
CA ASP A 333 2.34 -9.27 9.32
C ASP A 333 2.26 -9.18 7.79
N GLY A 334 1.81 -8.02 7.25
CA GLY A 334 1.66 -7.79 5.82
C GLY A 334 0.53 -8.59 5.16
N ILE A 335 -0.29 -9.29 5.95
CA ILE A 335 -1.41 -10.13 5.52
C ILE A 335 -2.73 -9.64 6.12
N LYS A 336 -2.81 -9.61 7.45
CA LYS A 336 -4.00 -9.15 8.19
C LYS A 336 -4.08 -7.63 8.15
N GLU A 337 -2.91 -7.01 8.28
CA GLU A 337 -2.72 -5.58 8.15
C GLU A 337 -1.48 -5.28 7.31
N PHE A 338 -1.61 -4.42 6.31
CA PHE A 338 -0.55 -4.09 5.36
C PHE A 338 -0.57 -2.61 4.97
N PRO A 339 0.61 -2.03 4.62
CA PRO A 339 0.71 -0.65 4.16
C PRO A 339 -0.01 -0.46 2.82
N VAL A 340 -0.64 0.71 2.64
CA VAL A 340 -1.32 1.05 1.38
C VAL A 340 -0.89 2.39 0.81
N TYR A 341 -0.69 3.42 1.64
CA TYR A 341 -0.38 4.76 1.14
C TYR A 341 0.33 5.61 2.20
N LEU A 342 1.09 6.59 1.76
CA LEU A 342 1.71 7.56 2.65
C LEU A 342 1.21 8.97 2.34
N CYS A 343 0.92 9.72 3.41
CA CYS A 343 0.66 11.16 3.36
C CYS A 343 1.56 11.86 4.37
N GLY A 344 2.03 13.06 4.05
CA GLY A 344 2.80 13.83 5.00
C GLY A 344 2.60 15.32 4.79
N ALA A 345 2.96 16.09 5.80
CA ALA A 345 2.91 17.54 5.71
C ALA A 345 3.98 18.21 6.59
N GLY A 346 4.21 19.45 6.34
CA GLY A 346 5.07 20.34 7.11
C GLY A 346 4.76 21.79 6.77
N VAL A 347 5.42 22.73 7.42
CA VAL A 347 5.30 24.15 7.06
C VAL A 347 5.95 24.34 5.70
N PRO A 348 5.21 24.80 4.66
CA PRO A 348 5.77 24.97 3.33
C PRO A 348 6.77 26.13 3.29
N ALA A 349 7.84 26.01 2.48
CA ALA A 349 8.81 27.09 2.31
C ALA A 349 8.20 28.36 1.65
N LYS A 350 7.12 28.17 0.88
CA LYS A 350 6.32 29.24 0.24
C LYS A 350 4.85 29.06 0.61
N LYS A 351 4.15 30.15 0.92
CA LYS A 351 2.70 30.09 1.23
C LYS A 351 1.91 29.47 0.06
N LEU A 352 0.86 28.72 0.41
CA LEU A 352 -0.05 28.10 -0.54
C LEU A 352 -1.33 28.91 -0.77
N LEU A 353 -1.81 29.61 0.27
CA LEU A 353 -3.00 30.45 0.29
C LEU A 353 -2.68 31.89 0.65
#